data_156875cfa03ef6a2ae3d8530be27e5cc
#
_entry.id   156875cfa03ef6a2ae3d8530be27e5cc
#
_cell.length_a   1.000
_cell.length_b   1.000
_cell.length_c   1.000
_cell.angle_alpha   90.00
_cell.angle_beta   90.00
_cell.angle_gamma   90.00
#
_symmetry.space_group_name_H-M   'P 1'
#
loop_
_entity.id
_entity.type
_entity.pdbx_description
1 polymer ?
#
loop_
_entity_poly.entity_id
_entity_poly.type
_entity_poly.pdbx_seq_one_letter_code
_entity_poly.pdbx_strand_id
1 'polypeptide(L)'
;MKTVLFVAALTMLSAAVSGATVEGEVVAITDGDTIKILTPTKQQIKVRLADIDTPERGQPYGRKARQVLGEKIHRRQVDVEEVAIDRYQRLVGRVFLDGRNINAEMVEDGAAWVYRKYSDDPQLIRLESQAREQGRGLWALQPDQRIPPWEWRKQQRSK
;
A
#
# COMPACT_ATOMS: atom_id res chain seq x y z
N MET A 1 -65.29 3.25 5.63
CA MET A 1 -64.14 2.68 6.31
C MET A 1 -62.94 2.82 5.35
N LYS A 2 -61.97 3.70 5.66
CA LYS A 2 -60.75 3.87 4.83
C LYS A 2 -59.60 3.20 5.57
N THR A 3 -59.07 2.13 4.96
CA THR A 3 -57.93 1.37 5.49
C THR A 3 -56.65 2.06 5.10
N VAL A 4 -55.91 2.58 6.10
CA VAL A 4 -54.56 3.19 5.89
C VAL A 4 -53.54 2.09 6.01
N LEU A 5 -52.84 1.79 4.91
CA LEU A 5 -51.72 0.86 4.90
C LEU A 5 -50.44 1.60 5.34
N PHE A 6 -49.90 1.22 6.49
CA PHE A 6 -48.59 1.68 6.97
C PHE A 6 -47.49 0.84 6.29
N VAL A 7 -46.75 1.41 5.37
CA VAL A 7 -45.54 0.79 4.83
C VAL A 7 -44.37 1.17 5.72
N ALA A 8 -43.91 0.20 6.54
CA ALA A 8 -42.67 0.37 7.32
C ALA A 8 -41.46 0.20 6.37
N ALA A 9 -40.75 1.29 6.13
CA ALA A 9 -39.48 1.27 5.41
C ALA A 9 -38.39 0.71 6.35
N LEU A 10 -37.94 -0.52 6.09
CA LEU A 10 -36.81 -1.15 6.78
C LEU A 10 -35.51 -0.58 6.20
N THR A 11 -34.91 0.40 6.85
CA THR A 11 -33.58 0.92 6.52
C THR A 11 -32.52 -0.10 6.94
N MET A 12 -31.97 -0.81 5.96
CA MET A 12 -30.79 -1.67 6.14
C MET A 12 -29.58 -0.79 6.41
N LEU A 13 -29.15 -0.69 7.66
CA LEU A 13 -27.89 -0.05 8.05
C LEU A 13 -26.75 -1.02 7.67
N SER A 14 -26.10 -0.78 6.56
CA SER A 14 -24.91 -1.51 6.15
C SER A 14 -23.77 -1.10 7.10
N ALA A 15 -23.44 -1.93 8.08
CA ALA A 15 -22.25 -1.77 8.89
C ALA A 15 -21.03 -2.04 7.98
N ALA A 16 -20.29 -1.00 7.62
CA ALA A 16 -18.98 -1.15 7.03
C ALA A 16 -18.09 -1.89 8.06
N VAL A 17 -17.59 -3.07 7.71
CA VAL A 17 -16.53 -3.73 8.47
C VAL A 17 -15.28 -2.88 8.28
N SER A 18 -15.07 -1.94 9.20
CA SER A 18 -13.81 -1.20 9.28
C SER A 18 -12.77 -2.14 9.87
N GLY A 19 -11.71 -2.44 9.12
CA GLY A 19 -10.53 -3.11 9.66
C GLY A 19 -9.98 -2.35 10.87
N ALA A 20 -9.29 -3.04 11.77
CA ALA A 20 -8.63 -2.37 12.89
C ALA A 20 -7.62 -1.35 12.35
N THR A 21 -7.57 -0.16 12.98
CA THR A 21 -6.61 0.89 12.63
C THR A 21 -5.54 0.97 13.72
N VAL A 22 -4.28 0.99 13.30
CA VAL A 22 -3.12 1.13 14.20
C VAL A 22 -2.42 2.44 13.88
N GLU A 23 -2.29 3.30 14.88
CA GLU A 23 -1.58 4.58 14.76
C GLU A 23 -0.13 4.45 15.21
N GLY A 24 0.79 5.20 14.57
CA GLY A 24 2.16 5.27 15.03
C GLY A 24 3.07 6.21 14.22
N GLU A 25 4.16 6.63 14.85
CA GLU A 25 5.21 7.38 14.17
C GLU A 25 6.06 6.46 13.30
N VAL A 26 6.32 6.82 12.05
CA VAL A 26 7.22 6.08 11.17
C VAL A 26 8.66 6.32 11.60
N VAL A 27 9.26 5.35 12.29
CA VAL A 27 10.63 5.45 12.84
C VAL A 27 11.70 4.85 11.92
N ALA A 28 11.32 4.03 10.95
CA ALA A 28 12.26 3.49 9.96
C ALA A 28 11.55 3.15 8.65
N ILE A 29 12.26 3.36 7.53
CA ILE A 29 11.91 2.89 6.19
C ILE A 29 12.87 1.75 5.86
N THR A 30 12.36 0.53 5.79
CA THR A 30 13.17 -0.66 5.48
C THR A 30 13.39 -0.77 3.98
N ASP A 31 12.30 -0.77 3.21
CA ASP A 31 12.23 -0.87 1.77
C ASP A 31 11.22 0.12 1.22
N GLY A 32 10.97 0.13 -0.09
CA GLY A 32 9.96 0.99 -0.70
C GLY A 32 8.52 0.66 -0.28
N ASP A 33 8.29 -0.47 0.37
CA ASP A 33 6.96 -0.93 0.82
C ASP A 33 6.95 -1.53 2.23
N THR A 34 8.02 -1.35 2.99
CA THR A 34 8.13 -1.87 4.36
C THR A 34 8.67 -0.82 5.30
N ILE A 35 7.92 -0.54 6.36
CA ILE A 35 8.23 0.46 7.38
C ILE A 35 8.22 -0.14 8.79
N LYS A 36 8.73 0.61 9.75
CA LYS A 36 8.49 0.38 11.18
C LYS A 36 7.80 1.59 11.75
N ILE A 37 6.73 1.36 12.49
CA ILE A 37 6.04 2.39 13.25
C ILE A 37 6.25 2.16 14.75
N LEU A 38 6.29 3.24 15.52
CA LEU A 38 6.28 3.25 16.97
C LEU A 38 4.92 3.73 17.45
N THR A 39 4.16 2.85 18.09
CA THR A 39 2.83 3.16 18.63
C THR A 39 2.92 4.09 19.84
N PRO A 40 1.81 4.73 20.28
CA PRO A 40 1.76 5.50 21.53
C PRO A 40 2.16 4.67 22.75
N THR A 41 1.91 3.35 22.73
CA THR A 41 2.32 2.41 23.79
C THR A 41 3.78 1.96 23.69
N LYS A 42 4.60 2.60 22.85
CA LYS A 42 6.02 2.30 22.62
C LYS A 42 6.31 0.91 22.04
N GLN A 43 5.35 0.30 21.40
CA GLN A 43 5.54 -0.93 20.62
C GLN A 43 6.03 -0.60 19.22
N GLN A 44 7.06 -1.32 18.75
CA GLN A 44 7.48 -1.25 17.35
C GLN A 44 6.73 -2.30 16.53
N ILE A 45 6.04 -1.85 15.50
CA ILE A 45 5.31 -2.70 14.58
C ILE A 45 5.95 -2.59 13.19
N LYS A 46 6.24 -3.74 12.57
CA LYS A 46 6.69 -3.80 11.19
C LYS A 46 5.49 -3.88 10.27
N VAL A 47 5.35 -2.91 9.39
CA VAL A 47 4.23 -2.78 8.46
C VAL A 47 4.72 -3.03 7.03
N ARG A 48 4.02 -3.91 6.31
CA ARG A 48 4.12 -4.12 4.87
C ARG A 48 2.96 -3.40 4.19
N LEU A 49 3.25 -2.45 3.31
CA LEU A 49 2.21 -1.76 2.57
C LEU A 49 1.42 -2.76 1.71
N ALA A 50 0.10 -2.81 1.89
CA ALA A 50 -0.80 -3.71 1.17
C ALA A 50 -0.92 -3.36 -0.31
N ASP A 51 -1.36 -4.31 -1.12
CA ASP A 51 -1.79 -4.12 -2.51
C ASP A 51 -0.68 -3.76 -3.51
N ILE A 52 0.51 -3.40 -3.05
CA ILE A 52 1.65 -2.96 -3.88
C ILE A 52 2.89 -3.82 -3.66
N ASP A 53 3.81 -3.77 -4.62
CA ASP A 53 5.14 -4.38 -4.51
C ASP A 53 6.18 -3.44 -5.12
N THR A 54 7.25 -3.15 -4.39
CA THR A 54 8.27 -2.20 -4.84
C THR A 54 9.55 -2.91 -5.26
N PRO A 55 10.35 -2.31 -6.17
CA PRO A 55 11.64 -2.88 -6.50
C PRO A 55 12.50 -3.12 -5.26
N GLU A 56 13.13 -4.28 -5.19
CA GLU A 56 14.01 -4.70 -4.11
C GLU A 56 15.26 -3.81 -4.02
N ARG A 57 15.94 -3.77 -2.87
CA ARG A 57 17.11 -2.90 -2.65
C ARG A 57 18.20 -3.02 -3.72
N GLY A 58 18.48 -4.23 -4.22
CA GLY A 58 19.46 -4.50 -5.28
C GLY A 58 18.91 -4.43 -6.70
N GLN A 59 17.63 -4.16 -6.85
CA GLN A 59 16.94 -4.04 -8.13
C GLN A 59 17.03 -2.61 -8.66
N PRO A 60 17.05 -2.38 -9.99
CA PRO A 60 16.87 -1.06 -10.56
C PRO A 60 15.68 -0.33 -9.93
N TYR A 61 15.86 0.94 -9.57
CA TYR A 61 14.89 1.78 -8.85
C TYR A 61 14.64 1.42 -7.36
N GLY A 62 15.12 0.32 -6.80
CA GLY A 62 14.81 -0.09 -5.43
C GLY A 62 15.20 0.95 -4.36
N ARG A 63 16.41 1.51 -4.45
CA ARG A 63 16.85 2.59 -3.54
C ARG A 63 16.01 3.85 -3.70
N LYS A 64 15.59 4.18 -4.93
CA LYS A 64 14.76 5.35 -5.20
C LYS A 64 13.34 5.15 -4.66
N ALA A 65 12.74 3.97 -4.82
CA ALA A 65 11.43 3.65 -4.25
C ALA A 65 11.43 3.82 -2.71
N ARG A 66 12.48 3.31 -2.03
CA ARG A 66 12.66 3.52 -0.58
C ARG A 66 12.78 5.01 -0.22
N GLN A 67 13.53 5.79 -1.02
CA GLN A 67 13.67 7.24 -0.82
C GLN A 67 12.32 7.95 -0.97
N VAL A 68 11.54 7.65 -2.02
CA VAL A 68 10.21 8.22 -2.27
C VAL A 68 9.29 7.97 -1.09
N LEU A 69 9.24 6.75 -0.57
CA LEU A 69 8.44 6.44 0.61
C LEU A 69 8.91 7.25 1.84
N GLY A 70 10.22 7.34 2.05
CA GLY A 70 10.82 8.11 3.16
C GLY A 70 10.47 9.59 3.11
N GLU A 71 10.54 10.21 1.93
CA GLU A 71 10.18 11.62 1.72
C GLU A 71 8.71 11.89 2.06
N LYS A 72 7.83 10.89 1.85
CA LYS A 72 6.40 11.02 2.15
C LYS A 72 6.09 10.92 3.65
N ILE A 73 6.68 9.93 4.35
CA ILE A 73 6.16 9.54 5.67
C ILE A 73 7.21 9.38 6.79
N HIS A 74 8.51 9.52 6.52
CA HIS A 74 9.51 9.35 7.58
C HIS A 74 9.35 10.40 8.68
N ARG A 75 9.32 9.97 9.96
CA ARG A 75 9.06 10.82 11.13
C ARG A 75 7.67 11.46 11.17
N ARG A 76 6.72 10.89 10.44
CA ARG A 76 5.32 11.34 10.47
C ARG A 76 4.46 10.34 11.24
N GLN A 77 3.39 10.84 11.85
CA GLN A 77 2.31 10.02 12.39
C GLN A 77 1.45 9.52 11.25
N VAL A 78 1.21 8.22 11.22
CA VAL A 78 0.39 7.57 10.19
C VAL A 78 -0.66 6.68 10.83
N ASP A 79 -1.75 6.49 10.09
CA ASP A 79 -2.78 5.52 10.37
C ASP A 79 -2.58 4.32 9.46
N VAL A 80 -2.59 3.12 10.01
CA VAL A 80 -2.46 1.87 9.27
C VAL A 80 -3.77 1.09 9.40
N GLU A 81 -4.53 1.04 8.33
CA GLU A 81 -5.70 0.16 8.21
C GLU A 81 -5.23 -1.27 8.00
N GLU A 82 -5.49 -2.14 8.97
CA GLU A 82 -5.07 -3.53 8.94
C GLU A 82 -5.85 -4.31 7.87
N VAL A 83 -5.11 -5.04 7.03
CA VAL A 83 -5.65 -5.97 6.03
C VAL A 83 -5.40 -7.41 6.45
N ALA A 84 -4.19 -7.72 6.93
CA ALA A 84 -3.78 -9.06 7.34
C ALA A 84 -2.50 -9.03 8.20
N ILE A 85 -2.18 -10.16 8.81
CA ILE A 85 -0.83 -10.47 9.32
C ILE A 85 -0.20 -11.51 8.38
N ASP A 86 0.99 -11.25 7.89
CA ASP A 86 1.67 -12.19 7.00
C ASP A 86 2.46 -13.27 7.76
N ARG A 87 2.98 -14.25 7.01
CA ARG A 87 3.78 -15.36 7.57
C ARG A 87 5.07 -14.93 8.27
N TYR A 88 5.50 -13.68 8.05
CA TYR A 88 6.68 -13.10 8.70
C TYR A 88 6.32 -12.21 9.90
N GLN A 89 5.08 -12.28 10.37
CA GLN A 89 4.52 -11.50 11.48
C GLN A 89 4.56 -9.99 11.22
N ARG A 90 4.46 -9.58 9.94
CA ARG A 90 4.29 -8.17 9.59
C ARG A 90 2.81 -7.85 9.50
N LEU A 91 2.43 -6.68 10.01
CA LEU A 91 1.13 -6.09 9.74
C LEU A 91 1.08 -5.70 8.26
N VAL A 92 0.20 -6.31 7.49
CA VAL A 92 -0.08 -5.90 6.11
C VAL A 92 -1.20 -4.88 6.15
N GLY A 93 -0.96 -3.66 5.67
CA GLY A 93 -1.94 -2.59 5.82
C GLY A 93 -1.85 -1.50 4.76
N ARG A 94 -2.93 -0.72 4.69
CA ARG A 94 -2.97 0.53 3.93
C ARG A 94 -2.56 1.66 4.86
N VAL A 95 -1.56 2.43 4.44
CA VAL A 95 -0.97 3.50 5.23
C VAL A 95 -1.56 4.83 4.79
N PHE A 96 -2.09 5.58 5.76
CA PHE A 96 -2.66 6.90 5.53
C PHE A 96 -1.88 7.98 6.29
N LEU A 97 -1.67 9.11 5.65
CA LEU A 97 -1.13 10.32 6.26
C LEU A 97 -2.05 11.50 5.94
N ASP A 98 -2.67 12.09 6.95
CA ASP A 98 -3.61 13.21 6.79
C ASP A 98 -4.71 12.89 5.74
N GLY A 99 -5.25 11.66 5.78
CA GLY A 99 -6.29 11.17 4.86
C GLY A 99 -5.78 10.73 3.48
N ARG A 100 -4.50 10.91 3.16
CA ARG A 100 -3.89 10.50 1.89
C ARG A 100 -3.50 9.03 1.94
N ASN A 101 -3.89 8.25 0.95
CA ASN A 101 -3.47 6.85 0.80
C ASN A 101 -2.05 6.77 0.22
N ILE A 102 -1.07 6.51 1.07
CA ILE A 102 0.35 6.45 0.69
C ILE A 102 0.64 5.26 -0.25
N ASN A 103 -0.06 4.13 -0.10
CA ASN A 103 0.08 2.99 -0.99
C ASN A 103 -0.30 3.39 -2.44
N ALA A 104 -1.40 4.12 -2.60
CA ALA A 104 -1.85 4.63 -3.90
C ALA A 104 -0.87 5.65 -4.49
N GLU A 105 -0.34 6.56 -3.67
CA GLU A 105 0.64 7.55 -4.11
C GLU A 105 1.95 6.92 -4.58
N MET A 106 2.39 5.82 -3.96
CA MET A 106 3.58 5.08 -4.42
C MET A 106 3.39 4.51 -5.83
N VAL A 107 2.17 4.06 -6.16
CA VAL A 107 1.81 3.60 -7.51
C VAL A 107 1.74 4.78 -8.48
N GLU A 108 1.07 5.86 -8.08
CA GLU A 108 0.91 7.08 -8.90
C GLU A 108 2.24 7.71 -9.29
N ASP A 109 3.22 7.73 -8.38
CA ASP A 109 4.56 8.25 -8.62
C ASP A 109 5.44 7.28 -9.43
N GLY A 110 4.94 6.09 -9.75
CA GLY A 110 5.71 5.04 -10.40
C GLY A 110 6.82 4.48 -9.52
N ALA A 111 6.65 4.51 -8.20
CA ALA A 111 7.60 3.93 -7.25
C ALA A 111 7.24 2.50 -6.83
N ALA A 112 6.05 2.02 -7.20
CA ALA A 112 5.54 0.69 -6.91
C ALA A 112 4.78 0.10 -8.09
N TRP A 113 4.76 -1.23 -8.14
CA TRP A 113 3.84 -2.02 -8.96
C TRP A 113 2.59 -2.33 -8.18
N VAL A 114 1.42 -2.41 -8.83
CA VAL A 114 0.26 -3.05 -8.23
C VAL A 114 0.50 -4.55 -8.15
N TYR A 115 0.38 -5.14 -6.95
CA TYR A 115 0.63 -6.56 -6.76
C TYR A 115 -0.61 -7.38 -7.09
N ARG A 116 -0.79 -7.69 -8.37
CA ARG A 116 -1.99 -8.35 -8.94
C ARG A 116 -2.38 -9.66 -8.26
N LYS A 117 -1.45 -10.33 -7.59
CA LYS A 117 -1.75 -11.54 -6.82
C LYS A 117 -2.65 -11.25 -5.61
N TYR A 118 -2.59 -10.02 -5.07
CA TYR A 118 -3.26 -9.65 -3.84
C TYR A 118 -4.21 -8.46 -4.01
N SER A 119 -4.24 -7.84 -5.20
CA SER A 119 -5.09 -6.68 -5.45
C SER A 119 -5.58 -6.63 -6.89
N ASP A 120 -6.87 -6.45 -7.03
CA ASP A 120 -7.58 -6.13 -8.26
C ASP A 120 -8.24 -4.74 -8.21
N ASP A 121 -7.81 -3.90 -7.26
CA ASP A 121 -8.34 -2.55 -7.08
C ASP A 121 -8.24 -1.73 -8.37
N PRO A 122 -9.39 -1.36 -8.97
CA PRO A 122 -9.40 -0.64 -10.24
C PRO A 122 -8.81 0.76 -10.14
N GLN A 123 -8.77 1.37 -8.95
CA GLN A 123 -8.13 2.67 -8.74
C GLN A 123 -6.61 2.53 -8.85
N LEU A 124 -6.01 1.56 -8.15
CA LEU A 124 -4.56 1.31 -8.23
C LEU A 124 -4.14 0.93 -9.63
N ILE A 125 -4.96 0.13 -10.32
CA ILE A 125 -4.72 -0.28 -11.72
C ILE A 125 -4.69 0.93 -12.65
N ARG A 126 -5.61 1.88 -12.50
CA ARG A 126 -5.63 3.13 -13.28
C ARG A 126 -4.41 4.01 -12.99
N LEU A 127 -4.04 4.17 -11.71
CA LEU A 127 -2.86 4.95 -11.32
C LEU A 127 -1.58 4.36 -11.91
N GLU A 128 -1.42 3.04 -11.87
CA GLU A 128 -0.27 2.36 -12.50
C GLU A 128 -0.23 2.58 -14.02
N SER A 129 -1.38 2.48 -14.72
CA SER A 129 -1.48 2.74 -16.16
C SER A 129 -1.04 4.18 -16.48
N GLN A 130 -1.56 5.15 -15.74
CA GLN A 130 -1.20 6.56 -15.92
C GLN A 130 0.30 6.82 -15.66
N ALA A 131 0.87 6.21 -14.60
CA ALA A 131 2.28 6.32 -14.31
C ALA A 131 3.15 5.74 -15.44
N ARG A 132 2.74 4.61 -16.03
CA ARG A 132 3.40 3.99 -17.19
C ARG A 132 3.34 4.87 -18.43
N GLU A 133 2.17 5.37 -18.78
CA GLU A 133 1.96 6.23 -19.95
C GLU A 133 2.77 7.53 -19.86
N GLN A 134 2.94 8.05 -18.66
CA GLN A 134 3.68 9.30 -18.40
C GLN A 134 5.18 9.06 -18.11
N GLY A 135 5.65 7.82 -18.11
CA GLY A 135 7.03 7.49 -17.80
C GLY A 135 7.48 7.92 -16.39
N ARG A 136 6.58 7.87 -15.40
CA ARG A 136 6.92 8.27 -14.03
C ARG A 136 7.76 7.21 -13.33
N GLY A 137 8.71 7.65 -12.54
CA GLY A 137 9.47 6.78 -11.64
C GLY A 137 10.17 5.62 -12.34
N LEU A 138 9.91 4.39 -11.94
CA LEU A 138 10.47 3.18 -12.53
C LEU A 138 10.08 2.99 -14.01
N TRP A 139 8.98 3.62 -14.44
CA TRP A 139 8.52 3.55 -15.83
C TRP A 139 9.35 4.39 -16.80
N ALA A 140 10.24 5.26 -16.28
CA ALA A 140 11.25 5.97 -17.08
C ALA A 140 12.48 5.09 -17.39
N LEU A 141 12.67 3.95 -16.71
CA LEU A 141 13.78 3.04 -16.96
C LEU A 141 13.68 2.40 -18.36
N GLN A 142 14.76 1.81 -18.83
CA GLN A 142 14.74 0.99 -20.06
C GLN A 142 13.82 -0.24 -19.85
N PRO A 143 13.16 -0.76 -20.90
CA PRO A 143 12.22 -1.87 -20.77
C PRO A 143 12.77 -3.13 -20.09
N ASP A 144 14.02 -3.47 -20.35
CA ASP A 144 14.74 -4.60 -19.75
C ASP A 144 15.04 -4.43 -18.25
N GLN A 145 15.00 -3.20 -17.76
CA GLN A 145 15.18 -2.85 -16.35
C GLN A 145 13.85 -2.80 -15.57
N ARG A 146 12.70 -2.83 -16.25
CA ARG A 146 11.35 -2.78 -15.65
C ARG A 146 10.88 -4.17 -15.26
N ILE A 147 11.67 -4.86 -14.41
CA ILE A 147 11.34 -6.20 -13.95
C ILE A 147 10.41 -6.11 -12.73
N PRO A 148 9.25 -6.79 -12.71
CA PRO A 148 8.43 -6.84 -11.51
C PRO A 148 9.19 -7.45 -10.32
N PRO A 149 8.99 -6.95 -9.08
CA PRO A 149 9.74 -7.44 -7.92
C PRO A 149 9.59 -8.94 -7.66
N TRP A 150 8.39 -9.51 -7.91
CA TRP A 150 8.15 -10.96 -7.76
C TRP A 150 8.93 -11.80 -8.78
N GLU A 151 9.15 -11.31 -10.01
CA GLU A 151 10.00 -11.97 -11.00
C GLU A 151 11.48 -11.81 -10.65
N TRP A 152 11.88 -10.62 -10.18
CA TRP A 152 13.24 -10.40 -9.68
C TRP A 152 13.58 -11.38 -8.56
N ARG A 153 12.74 -11.54 -7.54
CA ARG A 153 12.94 -12.50 -6.45
C ARG A 153 13.03 -13.96 -6.95
N LYS A 154 12.26 -14.32 -7.97
CA LYS A 154 12.32 -15.64 -8.59
C LYS A 154 13.67 -15.88 -9.27
N GLN A 155 14.16 -14.91 -10.05
CA GLN A 155 15.47 -14.99 -10.71
C GLN A 155 16.62 -15.09 -9.70
N GLN A 156 16.57 -14.39 -8.57
CA GLN A 156 17.61 -14.44 -7.54
C GLN A 156 17.67 -15.81 -6.81
N ARG A 157 16.54 -16.50 -6.69
CA ARG A 157 16.50 -17.85 -6.09
C ARG A 157 16.99 -18.98 -7.02
N SER A 158 17.08 -18.69 -8.30
CA SER A 158 17.51 -19.66 -9.33
C SER A 158 19.02 -19.59 -9.64
N LYS A 159 19.74 -18.66 -8.98
CA LYS A 159 21.20 -18.50 -9.02
C LYS A 159 21.85 -19.17 -7.81
#